data_72c17a58406020431d58c9fdb9f8c2ef
#
_entry.id   72c17a58406020431d58c9fdb9f8c2ef
#
_cell.length_a   1.000
_cell.length_b   1.000
_cell.length_c   1.000
_cell.angle_alpha   90.00
_cell.angle_beta   90.00
_cell.angle_gamma   90.00
#
_symmetry.space_group_name_H-M   'P 1'
#
loop_
_entity.id
_entity.type
_entity.pdbx_description
1 polymer ?
#
loop_
_entity_poly.entity_id
_entity_poly.type
_entity_poly.pdbx_seq_one_letter_code
_entity_poly.pdbx_strand_id
1 'polypeptide(L)'
;MKRIYIILTVVMMAVLSNTQQVQAQSPEFKKFMEAYTGVESITVMDVSSAMLRMAGFGANDKNAKELLSQLNRIVVISNENGFAGLALELEKVFQKGEYEVLTSITEGGSKTKICVKENSRNENELVVLNTSGQETVIVCVVGKLSVDQMMNISSGLL
;
A
#
# COMPACT_ATOMS: atom_id res chain seq x y z
N MET A 1 -3.75 9.04 48.51
CA MET A 1 -4.12 9.63 47.22
C MET A 1 -2.95 9.73 46.21
N LYS A 2 -1.76 10.17 46.63
CA LYS A 2 -0.61 10.27 45.68
C LYS A 2 -0.25 8.96 44.99
N ARG A 3 -0.42 7.79 45.60
CA ARG A 3 -0.12 6.47 45.00
C ARG A 3 -1.10 6.08 43.88
N ILE A 4 -2.34 6.54 43.96
CA ILE A 4 -3.37 6.27 42.95
C ILE A 4 -3.08 7.05 41.67
N TYR A 5 -2.62 8.29 41.76
CA TYR A 5 -2.24 9.10 40.61
C TYR A 5 -1.01 8.53 39.88
N ILE A 6 -0.04 7.99 40.62
CA ILE A 6 1.15 7.35 40.02
C ILE A 6 0.76 6.11 39.25
N ILE A 7 -0.13 5.26 39.79
CA ILE A 7 -0.61 4.06 39.12
C ILE A 7 -1.42 4.44 37.89
N LEU A 8 -2.28 5.46 37.99
CA LEU A 8 -3.08 5.95 36.85
C LEU A 8 -2.18 6.50 35.71
N THR A 9 -1.12 7.23 36.08
CA THR A 9 -0.16 7.81 35.12
C THR A 9 0.64 6.70 34.43
N VAL A 10 1.06 5.67 35.15
CA VAL A 10 1.78 4.51 34.59
C VAL A 10 0.89 3.71 33.66
N VAL A 11 -0.37 3.47 34.01
CA VAL A 11 -1.35 2.79 33.16
C VAL A 11 -1.65 3.62 31.92
N MET A 12 -1.78 4.93 32.04
CA MET A 12 -2.02 5.82 30.89
C MET A 12 -0.81 5.89 29.96
N MET A 13 0.42 5.88 30.46
CA MET A 13 1.63 5.77 29.65
C MET A 13 1.75 4.40 28.97
N ALA A 14 1.37 3.32 29.63
CA ALA A 14 1.37 1.99 29.03
C ALA A 14 0.34 1.84 27.88
N VAL A 15 -0.79 2.53 27.97
CA VAL A 15 -1.80 2.56 26.89
C VAL A 15 -1.33 3.42 25.71
N LEU A 16 -0.59 4.50 25.96
CA LEU A 16 -0.02 5.36 24.91
C LEU A 16 1.17 4.71 24.18
N SER A 17 1.90 3.81 24.84
CA SER A 17 3.02 3.09 24.24
C SER A 17 2.60 1.88 23.39
N ASN A 18 1.34 1.47 23.43
CA ASN A 18 0.81 0.36 22.64
C ASN A 18 0.14 0.76 21.30
N THR A 19 0.22 2.01 20.92
CA THR A 19 0.01 2.39 19.52
C THR A 19 1.28 2.09 18.70
N GLN A 20 1.72 0.85 18.70
CA GLN A 20 2.46 0.34 17.58
C GLN A 20 1.46 0.30 16.42
N GLN A 21 1.37 1.41 15.71
CA GLN A 21 0.86 1.37 14.35
C GLN A 21 1.64 0.28 13.65
N VAL A 22 0.93 -0.79 13.30
CA VAL A 22 1.44 -1.80 12.39
C VAL A 22 1.68 -1.07 11.07
N GLN A 23 2.88 -0.52 10.90
CA GLN A 23 3.29 0.09 9.65
C GLN A 23 3.66 -1.05 8.71
N ALA A 24 2.63 -1.66 8.15
CA ALA A 24 2.80 -2.63 7.07
C ALA A 24 3.31 -1.96 5.78
N GLN A 25 3.14 -0.65 5.65
CA GLN A 25 3.52 0.15 4.50
C GLN A 25 4.86 0.84 4.75
N SER A 26 5.70 0.91 3.70
CA SER A 26 6.98 1.61 3.79
C SER A 26 6.80 3.10 4.11
N PRO A 27 7.71 3.69 4.90
CA PRO A 27 7.65 5.12 5.22
C PRO A 27 7.71 6.02 3.98
N GLU A 28 8.45 5.60 2.96
CA GLU A 28 8.62 6.32 1.71
C GLU A 28 7.29 6.39 0.94
N PHE A 29 6.62 5.25 0.77
CA PHE A 29 5.33 5.22 0.08
C PHE A 29 4.23 5.92 0.88
N LYS A 30 4.25 5.77 2.21
CA LYS A 30 3.30 6.47 3.08
C LYS A 30 3.39 7.99 2.91
N LYS A 31 4.62 8.55 2.94
CA LYS A 31 4.83 9.99 2.72
C LYS A 31 4.38 10.43 1.33
N PHE A 32 4.64 9.61 0.32
CA PHE A 32 4.18 9.85 -1.04
C PHE A 32 2.65 9.92 -1.10
N MET A 33 1.95 8.93 -0.56
CA MET A 33 0.48 8.90 -0.52
C MET A 33 -0.08 10.13 0.21
N GLU A 34 0.47 10.47 1.37
CA GLU A 34 0.04 11.64 2.18
C GLU A 34 0.21 12.95 1.42
N ALA A 35 1.28 13.09 0.63
CA ALA A 35 1.54 14.28 -0.15
C ALA A 35 0.50 14.52 -1.27
N TYR A 36 -0.14 13.47 -1.74
CA TYR A 36 -1.16 13.55 -2.79
C TYR A 36 -2.59 13.42 -2.30
N THR A 37 -2.80 13.10 -1.02
CA THR A 37 -4.13 13.05 -0.43
C THR A 37 -4.74 14.45 -0.37
N GLY A 38 -5.90 14.61 -1.00
CA GLY A 38 -6.62 15.89 -1.07
C GLY A 38 -6.13 16.85 -2.17
N VAL A 39 -5.20 16.44 -3.01
CA VAL A 39 -4.78 17.21 -4.18
C VAL A 39 -5.87 17.10 -5.25
N GLU A 40 -6.29 18.25 -5.79
CA GLU A 40 -7.26 18.32 -6.89
C GLU A 40 -6.73 17.52 -8.09
N SER A 41 -7.58 16.80 -8.77
CA SER A 41 -7.27 15.92 -9.91
C SER A 41 -6.55 14.60 -9.54
N ILE A 42 -6.29 14.34 -8.27
CA ILE A 42 -5.74 13.05 -7.82
C ILE A 42 -6.74 12.36 -6.90
N THR A 43 -7.11 11.14 -7.25
CA THR A 43 -7.94 10.28 -6.41
C THR A 43 -7.04 9.34 -5.62
N VAL A 44 -7.19 9.35 -4.30
CA VAL A 44 -6.52 8.40 -3.40
C VAL A 44 -7.58 7.54 -2.72
N MET A 45 -7.55 6.24 -2.98
CA MET A 45 -8.39 5.25 -2.32
C MET A 45 -7.53 4.39 -1.41
N ASP A 46 -7.88 4.32 -0.15
CA ASP A 46 -7.15 3.58 0.88
C ASP A 46 -8.08 2.55 1.54
N VAL A 47 -7.81 1.27 1.28
CA VAL A 47 -8.60 0.15 1.77
C VAL A 47 -7.87 -0.53 2.92
N SER A 48 -8.41 -0.42 4.11
CA SER A 48 -7.83 -0.99 5.32
C SER A 48 -8.02 -2.50 5.43
N SER A 49 -7.23 -3.15 6.28
CA SER A 49 -7.36 -4.58 6.59
C SER A 49 -8.75 -4.94 7.12
N ALA A 50 -9.43 -4.03 7.82
CA ALA A 50 -10.80 -4.25 8.29
C ALA A 50 -11.78 -4.37 7.11
N MET A 51 -11.69 -3.46 6.13
CA MET A 51 -12.52 -3.52 4.92
C MET A 51 -12.22 -4.76 4.08
N LEU A 52 -10.94 -5.13 3.94
CA LEU A 52 -10.54 -6.33 3.21
C LEU A 52 -11.10 -7.61 3.85
N ARG A 53 -11.08 -7.70 5.18
CA ARG A 53 -11.72 -8.82 5.90
C ARG A 53 -13.23 -8.85 5.70
N MET A 54 -13.89 -7.69 5.75
CA MET A 54 -15.34 -7.61 5.49
C MET A 54 -15.67 -8.08 4.06
N ALA A 55 -14.91 -7.68 3.07
CA ALA A 55 -15.04 -8.15 1.70
C ALA A 55 -14.84 -9.67 1.59
N GLY A 56 -13.87 -10.22 2.34
CA GLY A 56 -13.62 -11.66 2.42
C GLY A 56 -14.82 -12.46 2.97
N PHE A 57 -15.59 -11.91 3.92
CA PHE A 57 -16.81 -12.58 4.42
C PHE A 57 -17.89 -12.73 3.35
N GLY A 58 -17.97 -11.77 2.41
CA GLY A 58 -18.91 -11.81 1.28
C GLY A 58 -18.43 -12.64 0.09
N ALA A 59 -17.16 -13.01 0.03
CA ALA A 59 -16.61 -13.79 -1.08
C ALA A 59 -17.10 -15.25 -1.04
N ASN A 60 -17.55 -15.77 -2.17
CA ASN A 60 -17.98 -17.17 -2.28
C ASN A 60 -16.81 -18.13 -2.57
N ASP A 61 -15.69 -17.60 -3.05
CA ASP A 61 -14.50 -18.37 -3.38
C ASP A 61 -13.54 -18.45 -2.17
N LYS A 62 -13.10 -19.67 -1.85
CA LYS A 62 -12.15 -19.93 -0.75
C LYS A 62 -10.79 -19.28 -1.01
N ASN A 63 -10.31 -19.30 -2.25
CA ASN A 63 -9.03 -18.73 -2.62
C ASN A 63 -9.05 -17.21 -2.46
N ALA A 64 -10.16 -16.56 -2.85
CA ALA A 64 -10.35 -15.13 -2.65
C ALA A 64 -10.38 -14.77 -1.16
N LYS A 65 -11.06 -15.57 -0.32
CA LYS A 65 -11.07 -15.37 1.15
C LYS A 65 -9.68 -15.46 1.74
N GLU A 66 -8.94 -16.50 1.37
CA GLU A 66 -7.58 -16.71 1.85
C GLU A 66 -6.66 -15.56 1.44
N LEU A 67 -6.72 -15.14 0.17
CA LEU A 67 -5.97 -14.01 -0.33
C LEU A 67 -6.29 -12.73 0.43
N LEU A 68 -7.57 -12.38 0.55
CA LEU A 68 -8.01 -11.16 1.25
C LEU A 68 -7.62 -11.17 2.74
N SER A 69 -7.54 -12.35 3.38
CA SER A 69 -7.11 -12.48 4.77
C SER A 69 -5.61 -12.21 4.98
N GLN A 70 -4.81 -12.38 3.93
CA GLN A 70 -3.36 -12.12 3.94
C GLN A 70 -3.02 -10.66 3.63
N LEU A 71 -3.97 -9.90 3.08
CA LEU A 71 -3.80 -8.50 2.76
C LEU A 71 -4.01 -7.61 3.99
N ASN A 72 -3.11 -6.66 4.17
CA ASN A 72 -3.18 -5.67 5.25
C ASN A 72 -3.71 -4.33 4.75
N ARG A 73 -3.41 -3.97 3.49
CA ARG A 73 -3.80 -2.70 2.92
C ARG A 73 -3.75 -2.74 1.41
N ILE A 74 -4.65 -2.02 0.75
CA ILE A 74 -4.57 -1.69 -0.66
C ILE A 74 -4.73 -0.17 -0.79
N VAL A 75 -3.81 0.45 -1.52
CA VAL A 75 -3.91 1.88 -1.86
C VAL A 75 -3.95 2.00 -3.37
N VAL A 76 -4.91 2.75 -3.88
CA VAL A 76 -4.98 3.12 -5.30
C VAL A 76 -4.87 4.63 -5.42
N ILE A 77 -3.94 5.09 -6.21
CA ILE A 77 -3.77 6.51 -6.55
C ILE A 77 -3.93 6.65 -8.05
N SER A 78 -4.86 7.47 -8.49
CA SER A 78 -5.10 7.68 -9.92
C SER A 78 -5.18 9.15 -10.25
N ASN A 79 -4.72 9.48 -11.45
CA ASN A 79 -4.80 10.79 -12.06
C ASN A 79 -5.26 10.63 -13.51
N GLU A 80 -6.37 11.27 -13.85
CA GLU A 80 -6.95 11.22 -15.21
C GLU A 80 -6.52 12.42 -16.10
N ASN A 81 -6.00 13.49 -15.50
CA ASN A 81 -5.79 14.78 -16.18
C ASN A 81 -4.32 15.21 -16.32
N GLY A 82 -3.38 14.28 -16.31
CA GLY A 82 -2.00 14.58 -16.69
C GLY A 82 -1.19 15.33 -15.64
N PHE A 83 -1.20 14.89 -14.37
CA PHE A 83 -0.19 15.35 -13.43
C PHE A 83 1.15 14.63 -13.73
N ALA A 84 1.91 15.19 -14.67
CA ALA A 84 3.15 14.58 -15.20
C ALA A 84 4.22 14.26 -14.12
N GLY A 85 4.10 14.85 -12.93
CA GLY A 85 5.01 14.62 -11.80
C GLY A 85 4.77 13.33 -11.02
N LEU A 86 3.56 12.75 -11.05
CA LEU A 86 3.19 11.65 -10.16
C LEU A 86 4.07 10.40 -10.36
N ALA A 87 4.27 9.99 -11.61
CA ALA A 87 5.13 8.86 -11.94
C ALA A 87 6.60 9.12 -11.60
N LEU A 88 7.09 10.33 -11.86
CA LEU A 88 8.49 10.71 -11.55
C LEU A 88 8.75 10.75 -10.04
N GLU A 89 7.81 11.23 -9.25
CA GLU A 89 7.92 11.23 -7.79
C GLU A 89 7.88 9.80 -7.23
N LEU A 90 7.06 8.92 -7.81
CA LEU A 90 7.04 7.51 -7.42
C LEU A 90 8.37 6.80 -7.76
N GLU A 91 9.00 7.12 -8.88
CA GLU A 91 10.34 6.58 -9.20
C GLU A 91 11.38 6.95 -8.14
N LYS A 92 11.30 8.16 -7.57
CA LYS A 92 12.16 8.56 -6.44
C LYS A 92 11.86 7.76 -5.18
N VAL A 93 10.58 7.41 -4.95
CA VAL A 93 10.16 6.54 -3.84
C VAL A 93 10.79 5.16 -4.01
N PHE A 94 10.77 4.59 -5.21
CA PHE A 94 11.38 3.29 -5.50
C PHE A 94 12.88 3.30 -5.21
N GLN A 95 13.59 4.34 -5.63
CA GLN A 95 15.03 4.48 -5.40
C GLN A 95 15.37 4.64 -3.91
N LYS A 96 14.67 5.54 -3.20
CA LYS A 96 14.91 5.80 -1.77
C LYS A 96 14.47 4.65 -0.88
N GLY A 97 13.41 3.96 -1.26
CA GLY A 97 12.83 2.85 -0.53
C GLY A 97 13.50 1.51 -0.82
N GLU A 98 14.50 1.46 -1.72
CA GLU A 98 15.21 0.22 -2.10
C GLU A 98 14.24 -0.86 -2.62
N TYR A 99 13.28 -0.46 -3.48
CA TYR A 99 12.39 -1.41 -4.11
C TYR A 99 13.10 -2.18 -5.21
N GLU A 100 12.84 -3.48 -5.26
CA GLU A 100 13.29 -4.34 -6.35
C GLU A 100 12.28 -4.28 -7.49
N VAL A 101 12.78 -4.09 -8.73
CA VAL A 101 11.95 -4.10 -9.93
C VAL A 101 11.74 -5.54 -10.36
N LEU A 102 10.51 -6.04 -10.30
CA LEU A 102 10.15 -7.38 -10.76
C LEU A 102 9.94 -7.42 -12.27
N THR A 103 9.27 -6.40 -12.82
CA THR A 103 9.03 -6.32 -14.27
C THR A 103 8.81 -4.89 -14.72
N SER A 104 9.09 -4.64 -16.00
CA SER A 104 8.77 -3.39 -16.69
C SER A 104 8.35 -3.71 -18.10
N ILE A 105 7.12 -3.34 -18.45
CA ILE A 105 6.49 -3.61 -19.75
C ILE A 105 6.22 -2.27 -20.42
N THR A 106 6.54 -2.14 -21.69
CA THR A 106 6.18 -0.97 -22.51
C THR A 106 5.50 -1.48 -23.77
N GLU A 107 4.24 -1.12 -23.95
CA GLU A 107 3.43 -1.56 -25.07
C GLU A 107 2.43 -0.47 -25.47
N GLY A 108 2.32 -0.17 -26.76
CA GLY A 108 1.29 0.71 -27.30
C GLY A 108 1.25 2.12 -26.72
N GLY A 109 2.38 2.64 -26.18
CA GLY A 109 2.44 3.93 -25.50
C GLY A 109 2.10 3.88 -24.00
N SER A 110 1.74 2.71 -23.50
CA SER A 110 1.57 2.46 -22.06
C SER A 110 2.83 1.86 -21.48
N LYS A 111 3.14 2.21 -20.23
CA LYS A 111 4.24 1.64 -19.47
C LYS A 111 3.74 1.13 -18.14
N THR A 112 4.00 -0.14 -17.85
CA THR A 112 3.73 -0.77 -16.56
C THR A 112 5.03 -1.15 -15.90
N LYS A 113 5.18 -0.79 -14.63
CA LYS A 113 6.32 -1.16 -13.79
C LYS A 113 5.82 -1.78 -12.50
N ILE A 114 6.35 -2.92 -12.14
CA ILE A 114 6.00 -3.64 -10.92
C ILE A 114 7.25 -3.71 -10.05
N CYS A 115 7.14 -3.19 -8.83
CA CYS A 115 8.21 -3.17 -7.85
C CYS A 115 7.74 -3.84 -6.55
N VAL A 116 8.67 -4.48 -5.85
CA VAL A 116 8.40 -5.10 -4.55
C VAL A 116 9.41 -4.60 -3.53
N LYS A 117 8.97 -4.50 -2.30
CA LYS A 117 9.81 -4.30 -1.12
C LYS A 117 9.41 -5.27 -0.03
N GLU A 118 10.38 -5.98 0.52
CA GLU A 118 10.18 -6.83 1.69
C GLU A 118 10.33 -5.98 2.96
N ASN A 119 9.35 -6.05 3.84
CA ASN A 119 9.33 -5.35 5.12
C ASN A 119 9.77 -6.27 6.26
N SER A 120 10.21 -5.69 7.38
CA SER A 120 10.83 -6.36 8.52
C SER A 120 9.97 -7.41 9.26
N ARG A 121 8.73 -7.68 8.83
CA ARG A 121 7.77 -8.61 9.46
C ARG A 121 7.26 -9.70 8.51
N ASN A 122 8.03 -10.09 7.50
CA ASN A 122 7.58 -10.98 6.42
C ASN A 122 6.33 -10.45 5.71
N GLU A 123 6.17 -9.14 5.66
CA GLU A 123 5.17 -8.47 4.87
C GLU A 123 5.84 -7.91 3.63
N ASN A 124 5.24 -8.15 2.49
CA ASN A 124 5.71 -7.60 1.23
C ASN A 124 4.82 -6.43 0.82
N GLU A 125 5.44 -5.44 0.22
CA GLU A 125 4.77 -4.30 -0.39
C GLU A 125 5.01 -4.36 -1.90
N LEU A 126 3.94 -4.58 -2.66
CA LEU A 126 3.95 -4.57 -4.11
C LEU A 126 3.40 -3.24 -4.59
N VAL A 127 4.12 -2.58 -5.47
CA VAL A 127 3.65 -1.34 -6.12
C VAL A 127 3.64 -1.52 -7.62
N VAL A 128 2.47 -1.33 -8.22
CA VAL A 128 2.26 -1.32 -9.66
C VAL A 128 2.09 0.13 -10.11
N LEU A 129 2.95 0.57 -11.00
CA LEU A 129 2.82 1.86 -11.70
C LEU A 129 2.40 1.60 -13.14
N ASN A 130 1.27 2.12 -13.52
CA ASN A 130 0.82 2.12 -14.92
C ASN A 130 0.69 3.57 -15.40
N THR A 131 1.27 3.85 -16.56
CA THR A 131 1.14 5.15 -17.24
C THR A 131 0.67 4.93 -18.68
N SER A 132 -0.36 5.64 -19.11
CA SER A 132 -0.91 5.57 -20.46
C SER A 132 -1.33 6.97 -20.92
N GLY A 133 -0.60 7.53 -21.86
CA GLY A 133 -0.82 8.92 -22.27
C GLY A 133 -0.65 9.90 -21.10
N GLN A 134 -1.74 10.53 -20.68
CA GLN A 134 -1.76 11.45 -19.53
C GLN A 134 -2.27 10.80 -18.24
N GLU A 135 -2.73 9.56 -18.31
CA GLU A 135 -3.24 8.84 -17.15
C GLU A 135 -2.11 8.16 -16.38
N THR A 136 -2.19 8.21 -15.08
CA THR A 136 -1.30 7.47 -14.18
C THR A 136 -2.15 6.75 -13.14
N VAL A 137 -1.94 5.45 -13.00
CA VAL A 137 -2.55 4.62 -11.97
C VAL A 137 -1.45 3.94 -11.17
N ILE A 138 -1.52 4.06 -9.87
CA ILE A 138 -0.60 3.43 -8.91
C ILE A 138 -1.43 2.55 -8.00
N VAL A 139 -1.06 1.29 -7.88
CA VAL A 139 -1.67 0.35 -6.95
C VAL A 139 -0.60 -0.17 -5.99
N CYS A 140 -0.78 0.05 -4.70
CA CYS A 140 0.08 -0.49 -3.66
C CYS A 140 -0.68 -1.56 -2.88
N VAL A 141 -0.12 -2.74 -2.80
CA VAL A 141 -0.67 -3.88 -2.05
C VAL A 141 0.31 -4.26 -0.97
N VAL A 142 -0.15 -4.30 0.27
CA VAL A 142 0.66 -4.70 1.42
C VAL A 142 0.04 -5.92 2.08
N GLY A 143 0.84 -6.94 2.33
CA GLY A 143 0.36 -8.16 2.98
C GLY A 143 1.42 -9.23 3.16
N LYS A 144 1.02 -10.31 3.82
CA LYS A 144 1.84 -11.52 4.02
C LYS A 144 1.74 -12.45 2.81
N LEU A 145 2.02 -11.91 1.65
CA LEU A 145 1.95 -12.62 0.38
C LEU A 145 3.37 -12.95 -0.09
N SER A 146 3.55 -14.15 -0.65
CA SER A 146 4.78 -14.45 -1.39
C SER A 146 4.86 -13.61 -2.67
N VAL A 147 6.06 -13.45 -3.21
CA VAL A 147 6.27 -12.74 -4.47
C VAL A 147 5.43 -13.36 -5.60
N ASP A 148 5.33 -14.69 -5.64
CA ASP A 148 4.51 -15.40 -6.65
C ASP A 148 3.02 -15.07 -6.52
N GLN A 149 2.49 -15.00 -5.30
CA GLN A 149 1.11 -14.59 -5.05
C GLN A 149 0.87 -13.13 -5.46
N MET A 150 1.82 -12.25 -5.19
CA MET A 150 1.77 -10.85 -5.61
C MET A 150 1.80 -10.69 -7.13
N MET A 151 2.63 -11.45 -7.81
CA MET A 151 2.68 -11.48 -9.28
C MET A 151 1.35 -11.93 -9.89
N ASN A 152 0.70 -12.93 -9.30
CA ASN A 152 -0.61 -13.38 -9.75
C ASN A 152 -1.70 -12.32 -9.57
N ILE A 153 -1.65 -11.53 -8.49
CA ILE A 153 -2.56 -10.40 -8.29
C ILE A 153 -2.32 -9.34 -9.35
N SER A 154 -1.06 -8.98 -9.59
CA SER A 154 -0.71 -7.93 -10.55
C SER A 154 -1.11 -8.28 -11.98
N SER A 155 -1.00 -9.56 -12.37
CA SER A 155 -1.43 -10.03 -13.70
C SER A 155 -2.95 -10.02 -13.89
N GLY A 156 -3.72 -10.07 -12.81
CA GLY A 156 -5.18 -9.91 -12.83
C GLY A 156 -5.66 -8.45 -12.82
N LEU A 157 -4.75 -7.49 -12.57
CA LEU A 157 -5.03 -6.05 -12.58
C LEU A 157 -4.64 -5.38 -13.91
N LEU A 158 -3.94 -6.07 -14.78
CA LEU A 158 -3.52 -5.63 -16.13
C LEU A 158 -4.46 -6.17 -17.20
#